data_e37d115cf3ca879f5b6b32ba40bf152d
#
_entry.id   e37d115cf3ca879f5b6b32ba40bf152d
#
_cell.length_a   1.000
_cell.length_b   1.000
_cell.length_c   1.000
_cell.angle_alpha   90.00
_cell.angle_beta   90.00
_cell.angle_gamma   90.00
#
_symmetry.space_group_name_H-M   'P 1'
#
loop_
_entity.id
_entity.type
_entity.pdbx_description
1 polymer ?
#
loop_
_entity_poly.entity_id
_entity_poly.type
_entity_poly.pdbx_seq_one_letter_code
_entity_poly.pdbx_strand_id
1 'polypeptide(L)'
;MEVCGSHTAAISKNGIRGMLSEKIHLISGPGCPVCVTPTAYVDRLIELALTPNTCVVTFGDMLRVPGSKQSLSEASGIGGRAVMVYSPMDIFALAEKEPETTFVFAALGFETTTPVYALL
;
A
#
# COMPACT_ATOMS: atom_id res chain seq x y z
N MET A 1 -0.86 -11.81 18.73
CA MET A 1 -0.88 -10.40 18.32
C MET A 1 -1.26 -10.34 16.84
N GLU A 2 -2.16 -9.46 16.47
CA GLU A 2 -2.42 -9.11 15.07
C GLU A 2 -1.72 -7.77 14.73
N VAL A 3 -1.38 -7.56 13.47
CA VAL A 3 -0.54 -6.41 13.06
C VAL A 3 -1.25 -5.46 12.10
N CYS A 4 -2.53 -5.69 11.80
CA CYS A 4 -3.27 -4.88 10.85
C CYS A 4 -4.38 -4.07 11.52
N GLY A 5 -4.38 -2.76 11.36
CA GLY A 5 -5.39 -1.88 11.96
C GLY A 5 -6.83 -2.22 11.55
N SER A 6 -7.06 -2.67 10.32
CA SER A 6 -8.38 -3.14 9.86
C SER A 6 -8.81 -4.44 10.57
N HIS A 7 -7.87 -5.34 10.91
CA HIS A 7 -8.18 -6.52 11.72
C HIS A 7 -8.52 -6.14 13.15
N THR A 8 -7.78 -5.21 13.77
CA THR A 8 -8.10 -4.69 15.10
C THR A 8 -9.52 -4.13 15.14
N ALA A 9 -9.88 -3.32 14.16
CA ALA A 9 -11.22 -2.74 14.05
C ALA A 9 -12.30 -3.81 13.87
N ALA A 10 -12.07 -4.82 13.01
CA ALA A 10 -13.00 -5.91 12.78
C ALA A 10 -13.20 -6.78 14.05
N ILE A 11 -12.13 -7.11 14.76
CA ILE A 11 -12.16 -7.86 16.00
C ILE A 11 -12.99 -7.11 17.06
N SER A 12 -12.77 -5.81 17.21
CA SER A 12 -13.51 -4.97 18.14
C SER A 12 -14.99 -4.85 17.77
N LYS A 13 -15.26 -4.53 16.50
CA LYS A 13 -16.62 -4.33 15.99
C LYS A 13 -17.52 -5.58 16.16
N ASN A 14 -16.94 -6.75 15.98
CA ASN A 14 -17.68 -8.02 16.07
C ASN A 14 -17.61 -8.68 17.44
N GLY A 15 -17.04 -8.03 18.46
CA GLY A 15 -16.98 -8.55 19.82
C GLY A 15 -16.19 -9.86 19.97
N ILE A 16 -15.27 -10.15 19.05
CA ILE A 16 -14.56 -11.44 18.97
C ILE A 16 -13.81 -11.75 20.26
N ARG A 17 -13.27 -10.73 20.93
CA ARG A 17 -12.57 -10.92 22.22
C ARG A 17 -13.42 -11.62 23.28
N GLY A 18 -14.71 -11.28 23.35
CA GLY A 18 -15.65 -11.90 24.30
C GLY A 18 -16.10 -13.31 23.92
N MET A 19 -15.80 -13.76 22.70
CA MET A 19 -16.15 -15.10 22.20
C MET A 19 -15.00 -16.11 22.38
N LEU A 20 -13.81 -15.64 22.76
CA LEU A 20 -12.64 -16.48 22.93
C LEU A 20 -12.53 -17.02 24.36
N SER A 21 -11.86 -18.16 24.48
CA SER A 21 -11.49 -18.71 25.78
C SER A 21 -10.60 -17.71 26.53
N GLU A 22 -10.75 -17.64 27.87
CA GLU A 22 -9.91 -16.82 28.76
C GLU A 22 -8.40 -17.12 28.65
N LYS A 23 -8.05 -18.27 28.07
CA LYS A 23 -6.64 -18.64 27.78
C LYS A 23 -6.06 -17.94 26.58
N ILE A 24 -6.89 -17.25 25.77
CA ILE A 24 -6.47 -16.56 24.54
C ILE A 24 -6.54 -15.06 24.75
N HIS A 25 -5.39 -14.41 24.76
CA HIS A 25 -5.27 -12.97 24.87
C HIS A 25 -4.94 -12.36 23.50
N LEU A 26 -5.90 -11.62 22.91
CA LEU A 26 -5.66 -10.86 21.68
C LEU A 26 -4.97 -9.54 22.00
N ILE A 27 -3.81 -9.35 21.42
CA ILE A 27 -3.00 -8.13 21.53
C ILE A 27 -3.02 -7.42 20.18
N SER A 28 -3.40 -6.15 20.18
CA SER A 28 -3.29 -5.28 18.99
C SER A 28 -1.82 -4.93 18.75
N GLY A 29 -1.38 -5.11 17.54
CA GLY A 29 -0.02 -4.77 17.11
C GLY A 29 0.13 -3.31 16.69
N PRO A 30 1.30 -2.94 16.18
CA PRO A 30 1.65 -1.55 15.83
C PRO A 30 0.96 -1.04 14.56
N GLY A 31 0.19 -1.85 13.88
CA GLY A 31 -0.34 -1.59 12.54
C GLY A 31 0.53 -2.23 11.44
N CYS A 32 -0.03 -2.41 10.26
CA CYS A 32 0.74 -2.82 9.09
C CYS A 32 1.31 -1.58 8.38
N PRO A 33 2.31 -1.73 7.48
CA PRO A 33 2.89 -0.61 6.74
C PRO A 33 1.85 0.27 6.04
N VAL A 34 0.83 -0.33 5.45
CA VAL A 34 -0.27 0.40 4.79
C VAL A 34 -1.10 1.19 5.80
N CYS A 35 -1.46 0.58 6.95
CA CYS A 35 -2.32 1.20 7.96
C CYS A 35 -1.65 2.39 8.66
N VAL A 36 -0.32 2.42 8.74
CA VAL A 36 0.45 3.50 9.38
C VAL A 36 0.98 4.55 8.40
N THR A 37 0.74 4.36 7.11
CA THR A 37 1.17 5.30 6.07
C THR A 37 0.43 6.63 6.23
N PRO A 38 1.15 7.77 6.33
CA PRO A 38 0.53 9.08 6.40
C PRO A 38 -0.28 9.40 5.15
N THR A 39 -1.44 10.03 5.31
CA THR A 39 -2.29 10.47 4.18
C THR A 39 -1.52 11.34 3.17
N ALA A 40 -0.64 12.21 3.66
CA ALA A 40 0.20 13.06 2.82
C ALA A 40 1.11 12.24 1.85
N TYR A 41 1.56 11.05 2.26
CA TYR A 41 2.30 10.15 1.37
C TYR A 41 1.41 9.63 0.24
N VAL A 42 0.19 9.22 0.56
CA VAL A 42 -0.80 8.77 -0.43
C VAL A 42 -1.14 9.89 -1.40
N ASP A 43 -1.38 11.11 -0.90
CA ASP A 43 -1.65 12.29 -1.73
C ASP A 43 -0.49 12.56 -2.70
N ARG A 44 0.76 12.43 -2.23
CA ARG A 44 1.93 12.59 -3.09
C ARG A 44 2.02 11.53 -4.19
N LEU A 45 1.68 10.29 -3.90
CA LEU A 45 1.61 9.23 -4.91
C LEU A 45 0.52 9.53 -5.96
N ILE A 46 -0.62 10.06 -5.53
CA ILE A 46 -1.71 10.46 -6.43
C ILE A 46 -1.26 11.60 -7.36
N GLU A 47 -0.59 12.62 -6.82
CA GLU A 47 -0.01 13.70 -7.63
C GLU A 47 0.96 13.16 -8.69
N LEU A 48 1.85 12.24 -8.30
CA LEU A 48 2.79 11.60 -9.21
C LEU A 48 2.06 10.77 -10.28
N ALA A 49 1.04 10.01 -9.90
CA ALA A 49 0.25 9.22 -10.84
C ALA A 49 -0.47 10.08 -11.88
N LEU A 50 -0.86 11.31 -11.52
CA LEU A 50 -1.50 12.29 -12.41
C LEU A 50 -0.50 13.11 -13.23
N THR A 51 0.79 13.01 -12.93
CA THR A 51 1.84 13.73 -13.68
C THR A 51 2.08 13.06 -15.04
N PRO A 52 2.13 13.81 -16.14
CA PRO A 52 2.41 13.25 -17.47
C PRO A 52 3.70 12.42 -17.48
N ASN A 53 3.68 11.33 -18.24
CA ASN A 53 4.80 10.39 -18.39
C ASN A 53 5.31 9.78 -17.07
N THR A 54 4.49 9.79 -16.03
CA THR A 54 4.82 9.17 -14.75
C THR A 54 3.82 8.05 -14.43
N CYS A 55 4.33 6.94 -13.90
CA CYS A 55 3.53 5.80 -13.48
C CYS A 55 3.95 5.38 -12.06
N VAL A 56 3.00 5.35 -11.15
CA VAL A 56 3.23 4.84 -9.79
C VAL A 56 3.11 3.32 -9.81
N VAL A 57 4.12 2.64 -9.31
CA VAL A 57 4.14 1.19 -9.17
C VAL A 57 4.04 0.84 -7.69
N THR A 58 3.12 -0.04 -7.32
CA THR A 58 2.89 -0.36 -5.91
C THR A 58 2.33 -1.77 -5.72
N PHE A 59 2.33 -2.24 -4.48
CA PHE A 59 1.57 -3.43 -4.09
C PHE A 59 0.07 -3.14 -4.04
N GLY A 60 -0.75 -4.17 -4.29
CA GLY A 60 -2.18 -4.02 -4.53
C GLY A 60 -2.96 -3.30 -3.43
N ASP A 61 -2.58 -3.49 -2.16
CA ASP A 61 -3.27 -2.86 -1.04
C ASP A 61 -3.22 -1.33 -1.09
N MET A 62 -2.10 -0.76 -1.55
CA MET A 62 -1.92 0.69 -1.64
C MET A 62 -2.84 1.37 -2.64
N LEU A 63 -3.28 0.67 -3.69
CA LEU A 63 -4.18 1.26 -4.69
C LEU A 63 -5.50 1.75 -4.09
N ARG A 64 -5.95 1.11 -3.01
CA ARG A 64 -7.23 1.38 -2.36
C ARG A 64 -7.13 2.26 -1.11
N VAL A 65 -5.93 2.57 -0.67
CA VAL A 65 -5.75 3.44 0.52
C VAL A 65 -6.24 4.85 0.17
N PRO A 66 -7.15 5.42 0.98
CA PRO A 66 -7.65 6.75 0.72
C PRO A 66 -6.58 7.80 1.04
N GLY A 67 -6.35 8.70 0.12
CA GLY A 67 -5.70 9.98 0.37
C GLY A 67 -6.71 11.00 0.95
N SER A 68 -6.36 12.28 0.92
CA SER A 68 -7.24 13.36 1.39
C SER A 68 -8.51 13.52 0.55
N LYS A 69 -8.46 13.21 -0.75
CA LYS A 69 -9.57 13.41 -1.69
C LYS A 69 -9.99 12.12 -2.39
N GLN A 70 -9.06 11.26 -2.69
CA GLN A 70 -9.27 10.05 -3.49
C GLN A 70 -8.16 9.03 -3.24
N SER A 71 -8.30 7.83 -3.78
CA SER A 71 -7.28 6.78 -3.79
C SER A 71 -6.51 6.76 -5.11
N LEU A 72 -5.40 6.00 -5.18
CA LEU A 72 -4.69 5.76 -6.44
C LEU A 72 -5.57 5.08 -7.50
N SER A 73 -6.44 4.17 -7.06
CA SER A 73 -7.39 3.48 -7.95
C SER A 73 -8.38 4.46 -8.59
N GLU A 74 -8.90 5.42 -7.83
CA GLU A 74 -9.79 6.46 -8.34
C GLU A 74 -9.04 7.44 -9.23
N ALA A 75 -7.81 7.82 -8.89
CA ALA A 75 -6.95 8.64 -9.72
C ALA A 75 -6.68 8.00 -11.09
N SER A 76 -6.54 6.68 -11.15
CA SER A 76 -6.39 5.95 -12.41
C SER A 76 -7.64 6.08 -13.31
N GLY A 77 -8.83 6.19 -12.73
CA GLY A 77 -10.07 6.42 -13.48
C GLY A 77 -10.19 7.81 -14.14
N ILE A 78 -9.39 8.78 -13.73
CA ILE A 78 -9.38 10.15 -14.25
C ILE A 78 -8.08 10.51 -15.01
N GLY A 79 -7.36 9.50 -15.48
CA GLY A 79 -6.16 9.66 -16.31
C GLY A 79 -4.83 9.51 -15.57
N GLY A 80 -4.83 9.27 -14.28
CA GLY A 80 -3.63 8.91 -13.53
C GLY A 80 -3.12 7.52 -13.92
N ARG A 81 -1.82 7.27 -13.71
CA ARG A 81 -1.20 5.97 -13.99
C ARG A 81 -0.67 5.33 -12.73
N ALA A 82 -1.31 4.24 -12.33
CA ALA A 82 -0.83 3.41 -11.23
C ALA A 82 -0.95 1.92 -11.59
N VAL A 83 0.09 1.15 -11.34
CA VAL A 83 0.19 -0.27 -11.69
C VAL A 83 0.50 -1.08 -10.44
N MET A 84 -0.23 -2.18 -10.28
CA MET A 84 0.01 -3.16 -9.25
C MET A 84 1.07 -4.17 -9.70
N VAL A 85 2.01 -4.46 -8.81
CA VAL A 85 3.01 -5.51 -8.99
C VAL A 85 3.03 -6.45 -7.78
N TYR A 86 3.55 -7.64 -7.96
CA TYR A 86 3.78 -8.62 -6.90
C TYR A 86 5.23 -8.67 -6.44
N SER A 87 6.14 -8.19 -7.28
CA SER A 87 7.57 -8.05 -6.96
C SER A 87 8.05 -6.65 -7.35
N PRO A 88 8.89 -5.99 -6.55
CA PRO A 88 9.53 -4.74 -6.94
C PRO A 88 10.33 -4.89 -8.25
N MET A 89 10.88 -6.07 -8.52
CA MET A 89 11.67 -6.37 -9.73
C MET A 89 10.83 -6.30 -11.01
N ASP A 90 9.50 -6.38 -10.93
CA ASP A 90 8.62 -6.27 -12.09
C ASP A 90 8.71 -4.88 -12.76
N ILE A 91 9.22 -3.87 -12.03
CA ILE A 91 9.41 -2.51 -12.55
C ILE A 91 10.39 -2.47 -13.73
N PHE A 92 11.39 -3.35 -13.76
CA PHE A 92 12.36 -3.40 -14.85
C PHE A 92 11.69 -3.80 -16.17
N ALA A 93 10.82 -4.81 -16.12
CA ALA A 93 10.07 -5.24 -17.30
C ALA A 93 9.05 -4.18 -17.77
N LEU A 94 8.54 -3.35 -16.86
CA LEU A 94 7.69 -2.22 -17.22
C LEU A 94 8.51 -1.11 -17.88
N ALA A 95 9.69 -0.79 -17.33
CA ALA A 95 10.58 0.23 -17.86
C ALA A 95 11.12 -0.12 -19.26
N GLU A 96 11.42 -1.40 -19.50
CA GLU A 96 11.83 -1.86 -20.84
C GLU A 96 10.73 -1.67 -21.90
N LYS A 97 9.46 -1.87 -21.51
CA LYS A 97 8.32 -1.70 -22.43
C LYS A 97 7.98 -0.24 -22.71
N GLU A 98 8.24 0.63 -21.76
CA GLU A 98 7.87 2.04 -21.81
C GLU A 98 9.05 2.94 -21.39
N PRO A 99 10.09 3.06 -22.22
CA PRO A 99 11.33 3.76 -21.87
C PRO A 99 11.16 5.27 -21.61
N GLU A 100 10.09 5.87 -22.14
CA GLU A 100 9.77 7.30 -21.95
C GLU A 100 8.96 7.56 -20.67
N THR A 101 8.58 6.51 -19.95
CA THR A 101 7.79 6.62 -18.71
C THR A 101 8.72 6.60 -17.49
N THR A 102 8.55 7.59 -16.61
CA THR A 102 9.18 7.58 -15.28
C THR A 102 8.38 6.70 -14.35
N PHE A 103 8.96 5.59 -13.94
CA PHE A 103 8.34 4.70 -12.96
C PHE A 103 8.76 5.08 -11.54
N VAL A 104 7.77 5.27 -10.65
CA VAL A 104 7.97 5.60 -9.24
C VAL A 104 7.44 4.44 -8.40
N PHE A 105 8.33 3.71 -7.75
CA PHE A 105 7.93 2.61 -6.88
C PHE A 105 7.56 3.13 -5.48
N ALA A 106 6.32 2.90 -5.06
CA ALA A 106 5.85 3.17 -3.71
C ALA A 106 6.33 2.06 -2.76
N ALA A 107 7.54 2.21 -2.24
CA ALA A 107 8.20 1.24 -1.39
C ALA A 107 7.59 1.23 0.02
N LEU A 108 6.61 0.36 0.23
CA LEU A 108 5.94 0.13 1.50
C LEU A 108 6.07 -1.33 1.90
N GLY A 109 6.52 -1.58 3.11
CA GLY A 109 6.69 -2.93 3.61
C GLY A 109 7.19 -2.97 5.04
N PHE A 110 7.24 -4.16 5.61
CA PHE A 110 7.96 -4.42 6.84
C PHE A 110 9.47 -4.39 6.58
N GLU A 111 10.27 -4.33 7.64
CA GLU A 111 11.73 -4.37 7.55
C GLU A 111 12.24 -5.56 6.72
N THR A 112 11.56 -6.69 6.80
CA THR A 112 11.86 -7.90 6.00
C THR A 112 11.77 -7.68 4.48
N THR A 113 11.09 -6.64 4.02
CA THR A 113 10.96 -6.29 2.60
C THR A 113 12.11 -5.39 2.11
N THR A 114 12.82 -4.74 3.03
CA THR A 114 13.92 -3.80 2.72
C THR A 114 15.01 -4.37 1.80
N PRO A 115 15.47 -5.64 1.97
CA PRO A 115 16.51 -6.19 1.07
C PRO A 115 16.07 -6.22 -0.39
N VAL A 116 14.78 -6.47 -0.67
CA VAL A 116 14.27 -6.49 -2.04
C VAL A 116 14.23 -5.07 -2.63
N TYR A 117 13.92 -4.06 -1.84
CA TYR A 117 13.96 -2.66 -2.28
C TYR A 117 15.37 -2.17 -2.54
N ALA A 118 16.36 -2.66 -1.80
CA ALA A 118 17.77 -2.32 -2.01
C ALA A 118 18.36 -2.89 -3.31
N LEU A 119 17.64 -3.79 -3.97
CA LEU A 119 18.03 -4.36 -5.28
C LEU A 119 17.46 -3.56 -6.47
N LEU A 120 16.54 -2.61 -6.24
CA LEU A 120 16.03 -1.68 -7.24
C LEU A 120 17.04 -0.56 -7.52
#